data_3d91764d01f61a457a483cd766a7d404
#
_entry.id   3d91764d01f61a457a483cd766a7d404
#
_cell.length_a   1.000
_cell.length_b   1.000
_cell.length_c   1.000
_cell.angle_alpha   90.00
_cell.angle_beta   90.00
_cell.angle_gamma   90.00
#
_symmetry.space_group_name_H-M   'P 1'
#
loop_
_entity.id
_entity.type
_entity.pdbx_description
1 polymer ?
#
loop_
_entity_poly.entity_id
_entity_poly.type
_entity_poly.pdbx_seq_one_letter_code
_entity_poly.pdbx_strand_id
1 'polypeptide(L)' 'MNRNDITEKIITAKVAQGLTWDSVAKKVGQSKEWTTALCLGQMTATAEQAAVLGEIFGLTREEQKWLQVVPYKGSLPTA' A
#
# COMPACT_ATOMS: atom_id res chain seq x y z
N MET A 1 11.86 -6.50 7.45
CA MET A 1 10.67 -5.80 6.89
C MET A 1 10.09 -6.63 5.77
N ASN A 2 8.77 -6.68 5.69
CA ASN A 2 8.11 -7.39 4.62
C ASN A 2 6.81 -6.64 4.26
N ARG A 3 6.04 -7.20 3.33
CA ARG A 3 4.83 -6.52 2.86
C ARG A 3 3.79 -6.36 3.96
N ASN A 4 3.72 -7.30 4.89
CA ASN A 4 2.78 -7.20 6.00
C ASN A 4 3.10 -6.01 6.91
N ASP A 5 4.40 -5.76 7.12
CA ASP A 5 4.80 -4.62 7.94
C ASP A 5 4.31 -3.32 7.32
N ILE A 6 4.40 -3.22 5.99
CA ILE A 6 3.94 -2.03 5.30
C ILE A 6 2.42 -1.90 5.40
N THR A 7 1.71 -3.01 5.25
CA THR A 7 0.26 -3.02 5.39
C THR A 7 -0.15 -2.51 6.76
N GLU A 8 0.48 -2.98 7.82
CA GLU A 8 0.17 -2.54 9.17
C GLU A 8 0.45 -1.06 9.35
N LYS A 9 1.56 -0.59 8.80
CA LYS A 9 1.90 0.83 8.92
C LYS A 9 0.87 1.69 8.21
N ILE A 10 0.42 1.27 7.03
CA ILE A 10 -0.59 2.00 6.27
C ILE A 10 -1.90 2.06 7.05
N ILE A 11 -2.33 0.94 7.60
CA ILE A 11 -3.58 0.90 8.35
C ILE A 11 -3.48 1.78 9.60
N THR A 12 -2.37 1.70 10.30
CA THR A 12 -2.15 2.51 11.49
C THR A 12 -2.19 4.00 11.14
N ALA A 13 -1.52 4.39 10.08
CA ALA A 13 -1.49 5.79 9.66
C ALA A 13 -2.88 6.25 9.22
N LYS A 14 -3.61 5.38 8.54
CA LYS A 14 -4.95 5.70 8.07
C LYS A 14 -5.86 6.01 9.26
N VAL A 15 -5.82 5.17 10.27
CA VAL A 15 -6.62 5.39 11.48
C VAL A 15 -6.18 6.65 12.20
N ALA A 16 -4.88 6.83 12.35
CA ALA A 16 -4.35 7.98 13.07
C ALA A 16 -4.72 9.31 12.40
N GLN A 17 -4.78 9.32 11.07
CA GLN A 17 -5.08 10.53 10.32
C GLN A 17 -6.57 10.67 10.00
N GLY A 18 -7.37 9.69 10.36
CA GLY A 18 -8.80 9.74 10.06
C GLY A 18 -9.12 9.64 8.59
N LEU A 19 -8.27 8.96 7.82
CA LEU A 19 -8.48 8.83 6.38
C LEU A 19 -9.45 7.72 6.05
N THR A 20 -10.12 7.86 4.90
CA THR A 20 -10.95 6.80 4.36
C THR A 20 -10.31 6.26 3.10
N TRP A 21 -10.67 5.03 2.73
CA TRP A 21 -10.16 4.48 1.47
C TRP A 21 -10.60 5.32 0.28
N ASP A 22 -11.79 5.91 0.36
CA ASP A 22 -12.29 6.80 -0.68
C ASP A 22 -11.37 8.00 -0.88
N SER A 23 -10.97 8.64 0.21
CA SER A 23 -10.13 9.84 0.11
C SER A 23 -8.74 9.47 -0.41
N VAL A 24 -8.21 8.32 0.03
CA VAL A 24 -6.91 7.85 -0.44
C VAL A 24 -6.98 7.54 -1.94
N ALA A 25 -8.05 6.86 -2.36
CA ALA A 25 -8.22 6.49 -3.76
C ALA A 25 -8.25 7.73 -4.66
N LYS A 26 -8.91 8.78 -4.22
CA LYS A 26 -8.98 10.01 -5.00
C LYS A 26 -7.60 10.64 -5.16
N LYS A 27 -6.79 10.60 -4.13
CA LYS A 27 -5.45 11.15 -4.20
C LYS A 27 -4.52 10.35 -5.09
N VAL A 28 -4.71 9.03 -5.12
CA VAL A 28 -3.91 8.15 -5.96
C VAL A 28 -4.42 8.15 -7.40
N GLY A 29 -5.68 8.48 -7.59
CA GLY A 29 -6.28 8.47 -8.93
C GLY A 29 -6.74 7.09 -9.35
N GLN A 30 -7.14 6.26 -8.41
CA GLN A 30 -7.58 4.90 -8.69
C GLN A 30 -8.92 4.64 -8.00
N SER A 31 -9.50 3.48 -8.28
CA SER A 31 -10.75 3.12 -7.63
C SER A 31 -10.52 2.81 -6.16
N LYS A 32 -11.59 2.89 -5.39
CA LYS A 32 -11.54 2.54 -3.98
C LYS A 32 -11.16 1.08 -3.80
N GLU A 33 -11.73 0.22 -4.62
CA GLU A 33 -11.45 -1.22 -4.56
C GLU A 33 -9.98 -1.52 -4.84
N TRP A 34 -9.43 -0.90 -5.89
CA TRP A 34 -8.02 -1.08 -6.22
C TRP A 34 -7.12 -0.60 -5.09
N THR A 35 -7.43 0.59 -4.57
CA THR A 35 -6.61 1.20 -3.52
C THR A 35 -6.64 0.35 -2.26
N THR A 36 -7.82 -0.13 -1.89
CA THR A 36 -7.95 -0.97 -0.70
C THR A 36 -7.16 -2.26 -0.86
N ALA A 37 -7.28 -2.90 -2.02
CA ALA A 37 -6.57 -4.16 -2.27
C ALA A 37 -5.06 -3.96 -2.21
N LEU A 38 -4.57 -2.87 -2.81
CA LEU A 38 -3.15 -2.57 -2.77
C LEU A 38 -2.68 -2.36 -1.34
N CYS A 39 -3.39 -1.53 -0.59
CA CYS A 39 -2.98 -1.20 0.77
C CYS A 39 -3.05 -2.40 1.70
N LEU A 40 -3.89 -3.37 1.40
CA LEU A 40 -3.97 -4.60 2.18
C LEU A 40 -2.98 -5.66 1.71
N GLY A 41 -2.13 -5.32 0.75
CA GLY A 41 -1.06 -6.23 0.35
C GLY A 41 -1.43 -7.23 -0.71
N GLN A 42 -2.48 -6.96 -1.48
CA GLN A 42 -2.95 -7.92 -2.48
C GLN A 42 -2.55 -7.55 -3.90
N MET A 43 -1.93 -6.39 -4.10
CA MET A 43 -1.54 -5.93 -5.42
C MET A 43 -0.24 -5.16 -5.33
N THR A 44 0.35 -4.86 -6.49
CA THR A 44 1.55 -4.02 -6.54
C THR A 44 1.19 -2.64 -7.08
N ALA A 45 1.99 -1.66 -6.71
CA ALA A 45 1.84 -0.29 -7.18
C ALA A 45 2.93 0.03 -8.19
N THR A 46 2.67 1.03 -9.04
CA THR A 46 3.74 1.61 -9.82
C THR A 46 4.58 2.52 -8.92
N ALA A 47 5.75 2.94 -9.43
CA ALA A 47 6.60 3.84 -8.66
C ALA A 47 5.86 5.14 -8.30
N GLU A 48 5.08 5.67 -9.23
CA GLU A 48 4.34 6.90 -8.99
C GLU A 48 3.27 6.70 -7.92
N GLN A 49 2.54 5.59 -8.01
CA GLN A 49 1.51 5.29 -7.03
C GLN A 49 2.10 5.09 -5.65
N ALA A 50 3.24 4.40 -5.58
CA ALA A 50 3.92 4.18 -4.32
C ALA A 50 4.39 5.50 -3.71
N ALA A 51 4.84 6.43 -4.53
CA ALA A 51 5.27 7.73 -4.05
C ALA A 51 4.10 8.52 -3.46
N VAL A 52 2.95 8.49 -4.12
CA VAL A 52 1.76 9.18 -3.61
C VAL A 52 1.33 8.57 -2.27
N LEU A 53 1.29 7.26 -2.21
CA LEU A 53 0.92 6.58 -0.96
C LEU A 53 1.94 6.86 0.13
N GLY A 54 3.22 6.97 -0.25
CA GLY A 54 4.25 7.31 0.71
C GLY A 54 4.03 8.68 1.32
N GLU A 55 3.60 9.65 0.53
CA GLU A 55 3.30 10.97 1.05
C GLU A 55 2.07 10.95 1.96
N ILE A 56 1.07 10.19 1.57
CA ILE A 56 -0.16 10.14 2.36
C ILE A 56 0.08 9.48 3.72
N PHE A 57 0.82 8.39 3.75
CA PHE A 57 0.99 7.58 4.95
C PHE A 57 2.34 7.75 5.64
N GLY A 58 3.19 8.62 5.10
CA GLY A 58 4.50 8.84 5.72
C GLY A 58 5.46 7.68 5.55
N LEU A 59 5.42 7.02 4.41
CA LEU A 59 6.29 5.88 4.17
C LEU A 59 7.66 6.35 3.69
N THR A 60 8.70 5.66 4.14
CA THR A 60 10.05 5.93 3.67
C THR A 60 10.20 5.44 2.24
N ARG A 61 11.32 5.82 1.61
CA ARG A 61 11.60 5.37 0.25
C ARG A 61 11.70 3.85 0.19
N GLU A 62 12.30 3.23 1.19
CA GLU A 62 12.41 1.78 1.25
C GLU A 62 11.04 1.14 1.37
N GLU A 63 10.19 1.72 2.21
CA GLU A 63 8.83 1.21 2.39
C GLU A 63 8.02 1.34 1.11
N GLN A 64 8.22 2.42 0.37
CA GLN A 64 7.54 2.60 -0.91
C GLN A 64 7.96 1.52 -1.92
N LYS A 65 9.22 1.09 -1.86
CA LYS A 65 9.68 0.02 -2.74
C LYS A 65 8.93 -1.28 -2.47
N TRP A 66 8.57 -1.55 -1.23
CA TRP A 66 7.82 -2.75 -0.89
C TRP A 66 6.44 -2.75 -1.53
N LEU A 67 5.85 -1.59 -1.77
CA LEU A 67 4.56 -1.52 -2.46
C LEU A 67 4.67 -1.93 -3.92
N GLN A 68 5.87 -1.89 -4.48
CA GLN A 68 6.11 -2.26 -5.87
C GLN A 68 6.49 -3.73 -6.03
N VAL A 69 6.66 -4.43 -4.92
CA VAL A 69 7.02 -5.84 -4.92
C VAL A 69 5.76 -6.69 -4.96
N VAL A 70 5.78 -7.75 -5.74
CA VAL A 70 4.64 -8.65 -5.81
C VAL A 70 4.36 -9.19 -4.41
N PRO A 71 3.12 -9.10 -3.93
CA PRO A 71 2.80 -9.61 -2.60
C PRO A 71 3.06 -11.11 -2.55
N TYR A 72 3.86 -11.52 -1.58
CA TYR A 72 4.21 -12.90 -1.44
C TYR A 72 3.06 -13.66 -0.80
N LYS A 73 2.69 -14.74 -1.40
CA LYS A 73 1.61 -15.54 -0.88
C LYS A 73 2.09 -16.78 -0.14
N GLY A 74 3.31 -16.82 0.14
CA GLY A 74 3.85 -17.98 0.84
C GLY A 74 3.94 -19.16 -0.05
N SER A 75 3.30 -19.16 -0.85
CA SER A 75 3.27 -20.20 -1.63
C SER A 75 3.80 -20.08 -2.94
N LEU A 76 4.04 -19.80 -2.92
CA LEU A 76 4.35 -19.82 -4.03
C LEU A 76 5.04 -20.78 -4.46
N PRO A 77 4.97 -21.17 -4.11
CA PRO A 77 5.40 -21.86 -4.46
C PRO A 77 5.69 -22.55 -5.06
N THR A 78 5.49 -22.53 -5.09
CA THR A 78 5.60 -23.07 -5.55
C THR A 78 5.83 -23.41 -5.95
N ALA A 79 5.97 -23.44 -6.01
CA ALA A 79 6.08 -23.61 -6.26
C ALA A 79 6.21 -23.72 -6.34
#